data_62ccb4b453eca6c8f389bd545f688cf6
#
_entry.id   62ccb4b453eca6c8f389bd545f688cf6
#
_cell.length_a   1.000
_cell.length_b   1.000
_cell.length_c   1.000
_cell.angle_alpha   90.00
_cell.angle_beta   90.00
_cell.angle_gamma   90.00
#
_symmetry.space_group_name_H-M   'P 1'
#
loop_
_entity.id
_entity.type
_entity.pdbx_description
1 polymer ?
#
loop_
_entity_poly.entity_id
_entity_poly.type
_entity_poly.pdbx_seq_one_letter_code
_entity_poly.pdbx_strand_id
1 'polypeptide(L)'
;ANTIIDEMKLRTDLEQEDLETLLEIEEELRDREPSLWNLTADISVGSLFTNNVNSVSKTRTKEESGSVVGFNSAMHDRTLSGGLGISATRPIGEESSLLINASHSLSEQYYESDDDYQSYGLTLALDTVLGNQSLSPYLMLSKSDYQHDADSFSKMYGIGGFFSVGERNSFSYGYAYSNSKGNDNSQDTTANETNSVGHSFSFGHDFILTPIISTSLSLGYSDTDARVDAGNDYETYDIGLG
;
A
#
# COMPACT_ATOMS: atom_id res chain seq x y z
N ALA A 1 -22.83 -15.55 12.38
CA ALA A 1 -24.04 -16.34 12.11
C ALA A 1 -24.31 -17.32 13.28
N ASN A 2 -23.32 -18.09 13.70
CA ASN A 2 -23.49 -19.09 14.79
C ASN A 2 -23.98 -18.47 16.11
N THR A 3 -23.46 -17.30 16.49
CA THR A 3 -23.87 -16.60 17.74
C THR A 3 -25.36 -16.26 17.76
N ILE A 4 -25.95 -15.86 16.62
CA ILE A 4 -27.36 -15.54 16.51
C ILE A 4 -28.23 -16.82 16.62
N ILE A 5 -27.79 -17.92 16.02
CA ILE A 5 -28.49 -19.20 16.08
C ILE A 5 -28.47 -19.73 17.52
N ASP A 6 -27.35 -19.63 18.22
CA ASP A 6 -27.23 -20.02 19.62
C ASP A 6 -28.13 -19.16 20.55
N GLU A 7 -28.21 -17.85 20.31
CA GLU A 7 -29.14 -16.96 21.02
C GLU A 7 -30.60 -17.31 20.74
N MET A 8 -30.96 -17.65 19.51
CA MET A 8 -32.31 -18.03 19.13
C MET A 8 -32.72 -19.36 19.79
N LYS A 9 -31.81 -20.33 19.87
CA LYS A 9 -32.07 -21.63 20.56
C LYS A 9 -32.30 -21.50 22.07
N LEU A 10 -31.82 -20.45 22.69
CA LEU A 10 -32.04 -20.17 24.13
C LEU A 10 -33.45 -19.58 24.40
N ARG A 11 -34.21 -19.23 23.39
CA ARG A 11 -35.57 -18.71 23.56
C ARG A 11 -36.51 -19.88 23.89
N THR A 12 -37.29 -19.71 24.92
CA THR A 12 -38.26 -20.71 25.43
C THR A 12 -39.64 -20.63 24.78
N ASP A 13 -39.83 -19.65 23.86
CA ASP A 13 -41.08 -19.37 23.17
C ASP A 13 -41.13 -19.88 21.72
N LEU A 14 -40.11 -20.64 21.29
CA LEU A 14 -40.07 -21.26 19.96
C LEU A 14 -40.93 -22.49 19.89
N GLU A 15 -41.69 -22.63 18.81
CA GLU A 15 -42.42 -23.84 18.48
C GLU A 15 -41.46 -24.93 17.98
N GLN A 16 -41.89 -26.19 18.03
CA GLN A 16 -41.04 -27.32 17.63
C GLN A 16 -40.61 -27.24 16.15
N GLU A 17 -41.48 -26.71 15.28
CA GLU A 17 -41.24 -26.49 13.86
C GLU A 17 -40.12 -25.43 13.64
N ASP A 18 -40.08 -24.37 14.48
CA ASP A 18 -39.05 -23.35 14.45
C ASP A 18 -37.68 -23.91 14.86
N LEU A 19 -37.66 -24.82 15.86
CA LEU A 19 -36.43 -25.48 16.30
C LEU A 19 -35.86 -26.42 15.22
N GLU A 20 -36.74 -27.18 14.52
CA GLU A 20 -36.33 -28.05 13.42
C GLU A 20 -35.74 -27.20 12.28
N THR A 21 -36.37 -26.07 11.94
CA THR A 21 -35.88 -25.13 10.91
C THR A 21 -34.52 -24.52 11.32
N LEU A 22 -34.34 -24.17 12.59
CA LEU A 22 -33.07 -23.65 13.08
C LEU A 22 -31.94 -24.69 13.02
N LEU A 23 -32.26 -25.96 13.31
CA LEU A 23 -31.31 -27.08 13.20
C LEU A 23 -30.92 -27.36 11.75
N GLU A 24 -31.89 -27.28 10.85
CA GLU A 24 -31.66 -27.45 9.40
C GLU A 24 -30.76 -26.33 8.85
N ILE A 25 -31.00 -25.06 9.25
CA ILE A 25 -30.16 -23.93 8.90
C ILE A 25 -28.74 -24.07 9.49
N GLU A 26 -28.63 -24.54 10.75
CA GLU A 26 -27.31 -24.78 11.35
C GLU A 26 -26.53 -25.87 10.62
N GLU A 27 -27.17 -26.95 10.23
CA GLU A 27 -26.59 -28.04 9.48
C GLU A 27 -26.15 -27.57 8.09
N GLU A 28 -27.00 -26.78 7.40
CA GLU A 28 -26.67 -26.20 6.11
C GLU A 28 -25.51 -25.18 6.18
N LEU A 29 -25.43 -24.40 7.29
CA LEU A 29 -24.32 -23.48 7.52
C LEU A 29 -23.03 -24.18 7.92
N ARG A 30 -23.15 -25.35 8.59
CA ARG A 30 -22.01 -26.19 8.97
C ARG A 30 -21.45 -26.96 7.79
N ASP A 31 -22.33 -27.42 6.89
CA ASP A 31 -21.96 -28.12 5.66
C ASP A 31 -21.47 -27.19 4.55
N ARG A 32 -21.79 -25.90 4.63
CA ARG A 32 -21.09 -24.88 3.85
C ARG A 32 -19.74 -24.72 4.50
N GLU A 33 -18.72 -25.41 3.97
CA GLU A 33 -17.33 -25.06 4.24
C GLU A 33 -17.22 -23.54 4.05
N PRO A 34 -16.94 -22.75 5.12
CA PRO A 34 -16.79 -21.32 4.95
C PRO A 34 -15.74 -21.14 3.86
N SER A 35 -16.07 -20.37 2.84
CA SER A 35 -15.09 -20.09 1.79
C SER A 35 -13.83 -19.64 2.51
N LEU A 36 -12.79 -20.48 2.52
CA LEU A 36 -11.56 -20.25 3.27
C LEU A 36 -10.89 -18.93 2.81
N TRP A 37 -11.37 -18.37 1.68
CA TRP A 37 -10.90 -17.15 1.10
C TRP A 37 -11.98 -16.05 1.12
N ASN A 38 -11.64 -14.92 1.69
CA ASN A 38 -12.40 -13.68 1.52
C ASN A 38 -11.76 -12.90 0.36
N LEU A 39 -12.54 -12.67 -0.69
CA LEU A 39 -12.09 -11.98 -1.90
C LEU A 39 -12.77 -10.62 -1.98
N THR A 40 -11.97 -9.58 -2.23
CA THR A 40 -12.44 -8.24 -2.54
C THR A 40 -11.79 -7.76 -3.84
N ALA A 41 -12.52 -6.99 -4.62
CA ALA A 41 -12.01 -6.33 -5.80
C ALA A 41 -12.45 -4.88 -5.80
N ASP A 42 -11.56 -4.00 -6.20
CA ASP A 42 -11.82 -2.58 -6.38
C ASP A 42 -11.41 -2.13 -7.77
N ILE A 43 -12.20 -1.22 -8.32
CA ILE A 43 -11.92 -0.58 -9.60
C ILE A 43 -12.01 0.93 -9.39
N SER A 44 -11.01 1.65 -9.84
CA SER A 44 -10.98 3.10 -9.82
C SER A 44 -10.79 3.67 -11.22
N VAL A 45 -11.46 4.77 -11.49
CA VAL A 45 -11.25 5.58 -12.70
C VAL A 45 -11.21 7.03 -12.28
N GLY A 46 -10.20 7.75 -12.74
CA GLY A 46 -10.00 9.15 -12.43
C GLY A 46 -9.64 9.96 -13.67
N SER A 47 -9.91 11.25 -13.61
CA SER A 47 -9.41 12.21 -14.58
C SER A 47 -8.97 13.46 -13.85
N LEU A 48 -7.74 13.87 -14.11
CA LEU A 48 -7.13 15.06 -13.55
C LEU A 48 -6.83 16.05 -14.69
N PHE A 49 -7.17 17.30 -14.47
CA PHE A 49 -6.75 18.39 -15.35
C PHE A 49 -5.66 19.19 -14.64
N THR A 50 -4.50 19.29 -15.25
CA THR A 50 -3.39 20.07 -14.71
C THR A 50 -3.00 21.21 -15.64
N ASN A 51 -2.67 22.34 -15.05
CA ASN A 51 -2.33 23.58 -15.77
C ASN A 51 -0.81 23.79 -15.93
N ASN A 52 0.01 22.86 -15.45
CA ASN A 52 1.46 23.02 -15.48
C ASN A 52 2.14 21.63 -15.42
N VAL A 53 1.94 20.82 -16.43
CA VAL A 53 2.49 19.46 -16.51
C VAL A 53 4.00 19.44 -16.38
N ASN A 54 4.67 20.33 -17.09
CA ASN A 54 6.12 20.43 -17.10
C ASN A 54 6.73 21.16 -15.89
N SER A 55 5.90 21.48 -14.88
CA SER A 55 6.34 22.14 -13.63
C SER A 55 7.19 23.40 -13.82
N VAL A 56 7.07 24.08 -14.96
CA VAL A 56 7.82 25.30 -15.25
C VAL A 56 7.00 26.55 -14.94
N SER A 57 7.67 27.60 -14.51
CA SER A 57 7.05 28.91 -14.35
C SER A 57 6.66 29.50 -15.71
N LYS A 58 5.43 30.06 -15.79
CA LYS A 58 4.96 30.79 -17.00
C LYS A 58 5.87 31.94 -17.43
N THR A 59 6.72 32.43 -16.55
CA THR A 59 7.62 33.57 -16.77
C THR A 59 9.08 33.16 -16.97
N ARG A 60 9.37 31.87 -16.96
CA ARG A 60 10.75 31.40 -17.07
C ARG A 60 11.22 31.47 -18.52
N THR A 61 12.22 32.33 -18.76
CA THR A 61 12.97 32.36 -20.02
C THR A 61 14.20 31.47 -19.89
N LYS A 62 14.45 30.64 -20.88
CA LYS A 62 15.70 29.86 -20.98
C LYS A 62 16.73 30.74 -21.71
N GLU A 63 17.80 31.12 -21.01
CA GLU A 63 18.97 31.77 -21.63
C GLU A 63 20.03 30.72 -21.92
N GLU A 64 20.37 30.55 -23.19
CA GLU A 64 21.54 29.79 -23.62
C GLU A 64 22.51 30.72 -24.35
N SER A 65 23.76 30.77 -23.86
CA SER A 65 24.85 31.53 -24.48
C SER A 65 24.56 33.04 -24.66
N GLY A 66 23.85 33.64 -23.71
CA GLY A 66 23.52 35.07 -23.71
C GLY A 66 22.40 35.47 -24.67
N SER A 67 21.70 34.51 -25.26
CA SER A 67 20.52 34.74 -26.10
C SER A 67 19.29 34.08 -25.45
N VAL A 68 18.15 34.75 -25.50
CA VAL A 68 16.85 34.15 -25.10
C VAL A 68 16.46 33.16 -26.17
N VAL A 69 16.59 31.85 -25.89
CA VAL A 69 16.40 30.80 -26.91
C VAL A 69 14.96 30.28 -26.93
N GLY A 70 14.12 30.61 -25.93
CA GLY A 70 12.71 30.25 -25.92
C GLY A 70 12.01 30.56 -24.59
N PHE A 71 10.69 30.60 -24.66
CA PHE A 71 9.83 30.66 -23.48
C PHE A 71 9.30 29.24 -23.22
N ASN A 72 9.65 28.64 -22.09
CA ASN A 72 8.92 27.47 -21.63
C ASN A 72 7.58 27.96 -21.07
N SER A 73 6.51 27.76 -21.81
CA SER A 73 5.15 28.02 -21.31
C SER A 73 4.67 26.81 -20.51
N ALA A 74 3.94 27.08 -19.44
CA ALA A 74 3.23 26.01 -18.75
C ALA A 74 2.25 25.33 -19.73
N MET A 75 2.31 24.00 -19.77
CA MET A 75 1.45 23.18 -20.63
C MET A 75 0.25 22.71 -19.81
N HIS A 76 -0.89 22.65 -20.47
CA HIS A 76 -2.11 22.08 -19.90
C HIS A 76 -2.21 20.64 -20.33
N ASP A 77 -2.51 19.75 -19.41
CA ASP A 77 -2.78 18.36 -19.77
C ASP A 77 -3.98 17.79 -19.00
N ARG A 78 -4.49 16.73 -19.54
CA ARG A 78 -5.52 15.92 -18.94
C ARG A 78 -4.98 14.51 -18.76
N THR A 79 -4.89 14.07 -17.53
CA THR A 79 -4.52 12.71 -17.17
C THR A 79 -5.78 11.87 -17.02
N LEU A 80 -5.82 10.73 -17.66
CA LEU A 80 -6.78 9.66 -17.42
C LEU A 80 -6.08 8.60 -16.58
N SER A 81 -6.64 8.24 -15.45
CA SER A 81 -6.11 7.20 -14.59
C SER A 81 -7.10 6.08 -14.38
N GLY A 82 -6.61 4.87 -14.29
CA GLY A 82 -7.40 3.68 -13.98
C GLY A 82 -6.66 2.79 -13.00
N GLY A 83 -7.39 2.04 -12.19
CA GLY A 83 -6.82 1.08 -11.26
C GLY A 83 -7.73 -0.11 -11.06
N LEU A 84 -7.12 -1.28 -10.87
CA LEU A 84 -7.75 -2.53 -10.49
C LEU A 84 -6.98 -3.09 -9.30
N GLY A 85 -7.68 -3.38 -8.20
CA GLY A 85 -7.16 -4.07 -7.04
C GLY A 85 -7.92 -5.38 -6.81
N ILE A 86 -7.21 -6.42 -6.44
CA ILE A 86 -7.78 -7.70 -6.00
C ILE A 86 -7.08 -8.09 -4.72
N SER A 87 -7.83 -8.30 -3.67
CA SER A 87 -7.34 -8.75 -2.38
C SER A 87 -7.99 -10.07 -1.99
N ALA A 88 -7.18 -11.01 -1.56
CA ALA A 88 -7.60 -12.31 -1.06
C ALA A 88 -7.05 -12.51 0.34
N THR A 89 -7.92 -12.76 1.31
CA THR A 89 -7.52 -13.06 2.68
C THR A 89 -8.00 -14.45 3.05
N ARG A 90 -7.11 -15.23 3.69
CA ARG A 90 -7.42 -16.57 4.18
C ARG A 90 -6.98 -16.72 5.63
N PRO A 91 -7.87 -17.07 6.54
CA PRO A 91 -7.50 -17.48 7.90
C PRO A 91 -6.60 -18.74 7.86
N ILE A 92 -5.56 -18.75 8.68
CA ILE A 92 -4.66 -19.87 8.91
C ILE A 92 -4.68 -20.17 10.41
N GLY A 93 -5.60 -21.05 10.83
CA GLY A 93 -5.87 -21.25 12.25
C GLY A 93 -6.64 -20.08 12.87
N GLU A 94 -6.56 -19.95 14.20
CA GLU A 94 -7.34 -18.97 14.96
C GLU A 94 -6.66 -17.60 15.06
N GLU A 95 -5.35 -17.56 14.96
CA GLU A 95 -4.54 -16.38 15.27
C GLU A 95 -3.79 -15.81 14.05
N SER A 96 -3.94 -16.41 12.88
CA SER A 96 -3.19 -16.00 11.70
C SER A 96 -4.05 -15.89 10.46
N SER A 97 -3.67 -14.98 9.56
CA SER A 97 -4.28 -14.86 8.24
C SER A 97 -3.23 -14.57 7.17
N LEU A 98 -3.41 -15.18 6.01
CA LEU A 98 -2.64 -14.89 4.81
C LEU A 98 -3.38 -13.84 3.99
N LEU A 99 -2.69 -12.78 3.61
CA LEU A 99 -3.15 -11.74 2.70
C LEU A 99 -2.37 -11.83 1.39
N ILE A 100 -3.09 -11.85 0.30
CA ILE A 100 -2.56 -11.70 -1.06
C ILE A 100 -3.26 -10.48 -1.68
N ASN A 101 -2.50 -9.50 -2.10
CA ASN A 101 -3.04 -8.33 -2.80
C ASN A 101 -2.32 -8.18 -4.14
N ALA A 102 -3.09 -8.05 -5.22
CA ALA A 102 -2.60 -7.74 -6.54
C ALA A 102 -3.23 -6.43 -7.03
N SER A 103 -2.42 -5.55 -7.58
CA SER A 103 -2.90 -4.27 -8.11
C SER A 103 -2.30 -3.97 -9.48
N HIS A 104 -3.08 -3.29 -10.28
CA HIS A 104 -2.65 -2.70 -11.54
C HIS A 104 -3.17 -1.28 -11.60
N SER A 105 -2.33 -0.34 -11.98
CA SER A 105 -2.76 1.02 -12.27
C SER A 105 -2.16 1.48 -13.58
N LEU A 106 -2.88 2.35 -14.24
CA LEU A 106 -2.45 3.02 -15.47
C LEU A 106 -2.70 4.53 -15.33
N SER A 107 -1.86 5.31 -15.99
CA SER A 107 -2.01 6.74 -16.14
C SER A 107 -1.59 7.13 -17.54
N GLU A 108 -2.49 7.76 -18.26
CA GLU A 108 -2.28 8.22 -19.63
C GLU A 108 -2.49 9.73 -19.68
N GLN A 109 -1.55 10.44 -20.28
CA GLN A 109 -1.61 11.88 -20.49
C GLN A 109 -1.99 12.18 -21.93
N TYR A 110 -2.87 13.14 -22.14
CA TYR A 110 -3.43 13.42 -23.47
C TYR A 110 -2.46 14.15 -24.39
N TYR A 111 -1.62 15.05 -23.82
CA TYR A 111 -0.67 15.85 -24.60
C TYR A 111 0.79 15.48 -24.37
N GLU A 112 1.13 14.98 -23.18
CA GLU A 112 2.48 14.61 -22.77
C GLU A 112 2.56 13.09 -22.55
N SER A 113 2.49 12.34 -23.64
CA SER A 113 2.50 10.86 -23.59
C SER A 113 3.83 10.28 -23.05
N ASP A 114 4.87 11.08 -22.93
CA ASP A 114 6.15 10.66 -22.36
C ASP A 114 6.03 10.31 -20.86
N ASP A 115 5.01 10.86 -20.19
CA ASP A 115 4.72 10.59 -18.79
C ASP A 115 3.68 9.46 -18.58
N ASP A 116 3.25 8.79 -19.65
CA ASP A 116 2.36 7.64 -19.54
C ASP A 116 3.04 6.49 -18.81
N TYR A 117 2.36 5.94 -17.83
CA TYR A 117 2.92 4.80 -17.09
C TYR A 117 1.87 3.76 -16.73
N GLN A 118 2.35 2.54 -16.54
CA GLN A 118 1.59 1.45 -15.94
C GLN A 118 2.36 0.91 -14.74
N SER A 119 1.64 0.53 -13.71
CA SER A 119 2.26 -0.14 -12.57
C SER A 119 1.51 -1.40 -12.16
N TYR A 120 2.26 -2.37 -11.68
CA TYR A 120 1.79 -3.65 -11.20
C TYR A 120 2.34 -3.87 -9.80
N GLY A 121 1.50 -4.30 -8.89
CA GLY A 121 1.88 -4.60 -7.52
C GLY A 121 1.41 -5.99 -7.11
N LEU A 122 2.21 -6.70 -6.34
CA LEU A 122 1.85 -7.92 -5.65
C LEU A 122 2.37 -7.84 -4.22
N THR A 123 1.48 -7.99 -3.26
CA THR A 123 1.81 -8.08 -1.84
C THR A 123 1.38 -9.43 -1.29
N LEU A 124 2.28 -10.07 -0.57
CA LEU A 124 2.01 -11.24 0.24
C LEU A 124 2.32 -10.88 1.68
N ALA A 125 1.38 -11.05 2.59
CA ALA A 125 1.58 -10.81 4.01
C ALA A 125 0.98 -11.93 4.84
N LEU A 126 1.60 -12.18 5.99
CA LEU A 126 1.11 -13.10 7.00
C LEU A 126 0.85 -12.31 8.28
N ASP A 127 -0.40 -12.07 8.59
CA ASP A 127 -0.78 -11.42 9.85
C ASP A 127 -0.94 -12.50 10.92
N THR A 128 -0.27 -12.32 12.04
CA THR A 128 -0.30 -13.28 13.16
C THR A 128 -0.47 -12.53 14.47
N VAL A 129 -1.34 -13.02 15.33
CA VAL A 129 -1.53 -12.53 16.68
C VAL A 129 -0.86 -13.48 17.68
N LEU A 130 0.04 -12.96 18.51
CA LEU A 130 0.80 -13.69 19.52
C LEU A 130 0.54 -13.08 20.89
N GLY A 131 -0.52 -13.50 21.52
CA GLY A 131 -0.99 -12.92 22.81
C GLY A 131 -1.45 -11.47 22.62
N ASN A 132 -0.71 -10.50 23.17
CA ASN A 132 -1.00 -9.08 23.03
C ASN A 132 -0.23 -8.38 21.90
N GLN A 133 0.45 -9.15 21.05
CA GLN A 133 1.24 -8.65 19.92
C GLN A 133 0.65 -9.12 18.61
N SER A 134 0.70 -8.26 17.60
CA SER A 134 0.52 -8.66 16.20
C SER A 134 1.84 -8.55 15.45
N LEU A 135 2.04 -9.44 14.52
CA LEU A 135 3.24 -9.49 13.69
C LEU A 135 2.81 -9.73 12.24
N SER A 136 3.34 -8.91 11.32
CA SER A 136 2.96 -8.91 9.91
C SER A 136 4.21 -8.89 9.03
N PRO A 137 4.92 -10.03 8.84
CA PRO A 137 5.92 -10.13 7.79
C PRO A 137 5.26 -10.05 6.41
N TYR A 138 5.92 -9.35 5.49
CA TYR A 138 5.41 -9.18 4.14
C TYR A 138 6.50 -9.19 3.07
N LEU A 139 6.08 -9.54 1.85
CA LEU A 139 6.82 -9.36 0.61
C LEU A 139 5.99 -8.52 -0.33
N MET A 140 6.59 -7.47 -0.88
CA MET A 140 5.98 -6.66 -1.92
C MET A 140 6.87 -6.71 -3.18
N LEU A 141 6.25 -6.91 -4.31
CA LEU A 141 6.86 -6.82 -5.63
C LEU A 141 6.12 -5.73 -6.40
N SER A 142 6.85 -4.84 -7.05
CA SER A 142 6.24 -3.86 -7.93
C SER A 142 7.05 -3.72 -9.22
N LYS A 143 6.34 -3.48 -10.30
CA LYS A 143 6.90 -3.15 -11.60
C LYS A 143 6.21 -1.90 -12.11
N SER A 144 6.98 -0.95 -12.64
CA SER A 144 6.46 0.21 -13.34
C SER A 144 7.07 0.26 -14.72
N ASP A 145 6.20 0.37 -15.71
CA ASP A 145 6.56 0.50 -17.12
C ASP A 145 6.23 1.93 -17.55
N TYR A 146 7.20 2.66 -18.03
CA TYR A 146 7.06 4.01 -18.59
C TYR A 146 7.21 3.94 -20.11
N GLN A 147 6.38 4.69 -20.85
CA GLN A 147 6.33 4.57 -22.30
C GLN A 147 7.65 4.96 -22.98
N HIS A 148 8.38 5.92 -22.41
CA HIS A 148 9.63 6.45 -22.97
C HIS A 148 10.82 6.40 -22.01
N ASP A 149 10.59 5.97 -20.77
CA ASP A 149 11.61 5.84 -19.74
C ASP A 149 11.92 4.38 -19.39
N ALA A 150 12.94 4.20 -18.57
CA ALA A 150 13.34 2.88 -18.11
C ALA A 150 12.29 2.25 -17.21
N ASP A 151 11.90 1.02 -17.51
CA ASP A 151 11.11 0.21 -16.63
C ASP A 151 11.78 0.04 -15.26
N SER A 152 11.02 0.05 -14.20
CA SER A 152 11.54 -0.24 -12.88
C SER A 152 10.92 -1.49 -12.27
N PHE A 153 11.72 -2.23 -11.54
CA PHE A 153 11.28 -3.37 -10.75
C PHE A 153 11.79 -3.26 -9.33
N SER A 154 10.88 -3.31 -8.37
CA SER A 154 11.20 -3.20 -6.95
C SER A 154 10.74 -4.44 -6.19
N LYS A 155 11.56 -4.83 -5.21
CA LYS A 155 11.25 -5.85 -4.21
C LYS A 155 11.43 -5.26 -2.84
N MET A 156 10.44 -5.48 -1.98
CA MET A 156 10.50 -5.07 -0.59
C MET A 156 10.16 -6.25 0.30
N TYR A 157 10.95 -6.44 1.33
CA TYR A 157 10.71 -7.41 2.40
C TYR A 157 10.60 -6.63 3.70
N GLY A 158 9.57 -6.88 4.45
CA GLY A 158 9.38 -6.15 5.68
C GLY A 158 8.70 -6.98 6.75
N ILE A 159 8.75 -6.43 7.94
CA ILE A 159 8.02 -6.93 9.09
C ILE A 159 7.47 -5.73 9.84
N GLY A 160 6.18 -5.73 10.08
CA GLY A 160 5.50 -4.78 10.95
C GLY A 160 4.96 -5.48 12.16
N GLY A 161 4.67 -4.73 13.19
CA GLY A 161 4.05 -5.27 14.38
C GLY A 161 3.43 -4.19 15.24
N PHE A 162 2.57 -4.67 16.12
CA PHE A 162 1.84 -3.84 17.07
C PHE A 162 1.72 -4.60 18.38
N PHE A 163 1.84 -3.91 19.51
CA PHE A 163 1.53 -4.46 20.82
C PHE A 163 0.95 -3.40 21.77
N SER A 164 0.10 -3.84 22.68
CA SER A 164 -0.50 -2.98 23.68
C SER A 164 0.06 -3.27 25.07
N VAL A 165 0.29 -2.22 25.85
CA VAL A 165 0.71 -2.31 27.24
C VAL A 165 -0.35 -1.64 28.11
N GLY A 166 -1.17 -2.46 28.77
CA GLY A 166 -2.37 -2.00 29.45
C GLY A 166 -3.41 -1.47 28.45
N GLU A 167 -4.36 -0.68 28.96
CA GLU A 167 -5.48 -0.17 28.17
C GLU A 167 -5.20 1.16 27.46
N ARG A 168 -4.06 1.78 27.73
CA ARG A 168 -3.78 3.17 27.32
C ARG A 168 -2.58 3.33 26.41
N ASN A 169 -1.73 2.32 26.32
CA ASN A 169 -0.51 2.42 25.52
C ASN A 169 -0.55 1.40 24.39
N SER A 170 -0.30 1.85 23.20
CA SER A 170 -0.06 1.00 22.07
C SER A 170 1.20 1.41 21.32
N PHE A 171 1.93 0.44 20.85
CA PHE A 171 3.20 0.59 20.19
C PHE A 171 3.13 -0.09 18.82
N SER A 172 3.62 0.58 17.80
CA SER A 172 3.85 0.02 16.48
C SER A 172 5.32 0.05 16.14
N TYR A 173 5.77 -0.91 15.37
CA TYR A 173 7.15 -0.96 14.87
C TYR A 173 7.16 -1.57 13.49
N GLY A 174 8.17 -1.21 12.71
CA GLY A 174 8.36 -1.75 11.39
C GLY A 174 9.81 -1.70 10.96
N TYR A 175 10.15 -2.67 10.11
CA TYR A 175 11.40 -2.69 9.36
C TYR A 175 11.10 -3.13 7.94
N ALA A 176 11.70 -2.47 6.96
CA ALA A 176 11.66 -2.92 5.58
C ALA A 176 13.04 -2.79 4.92
N TYR A 177 13.31 -3.74 4.07
CA TYR A 177 14.42 -3.74 3.12
C TYR A 177 13.86 -3.66 1.72
N SER A 178 14.37 -2.74 0.92
CA SER A 178 13.97 -2.56 -0.47
C SER A 178 15.17 -2.73 -1.41
N ASN A 179 14.87 -3.24 -2.59
CA ASN A 179 15.83 -3.35 -3.69
C ASN A 179 15.10 -2.98 -4.98
N SER A 180 15.47 -1.87 -5.57
CA SER A 180 14.92 -1.39 -6.83
C SER A 180 15.96 -1.50 -7.94
N LYS A 181 15.52 -1.87 -9.12
CA LYS A 181 16.33 -1.95 -10.33
C LYS A 181 15.59 -1.29 -11.47
N GLY A 182 16.24 -0.33 -12.11
CA GLY A 182 15.85 0.13 -13.43
C GLY A 182 16.23 -0.90 -14.49
N ASN A 183 15.42 -1.02 -15.53
CA ASN A 183 15.76 -1.84 -16.68
C ASN A 183 16.49 -0.95 -17.70
N ASP A 184 17.71 -1.35 -18.05
CA ASP A 184 18.56 -0.61 -18.99
C ASP A 184 18.00 -0.80 -20.41
N ASN A 185 17.10 0.07 -20.82
CA ASN A 185 16.78 0.21 -22.24
C ASN A 185 17.94 0.97 -22.89
N SER A 186 18.86 0.25 -23.42
CA SER A 186 20.13 0.51 -24.12
C SER A 186 20.41 1.88 -24.78
N GLN A 187 19.60 2.90 -24.57
CA GLN A 187 19.78 4.27 -25.06
C GLN A 187 19.79 5.33 -23.96
N ASP A 188 19.36 5.01 -22.73
CA ASP A 188 19.32 5.97 -21.63
C ASP A 188 20.26 5.56 -20.50
N THR A 189 21.25 6.41 -20.22
CA THR A 189 22.19 6.23 -19.11
C THR A 189 21.54 6.46 -17.75
N THR A 190 20.32 7.02 -17.70
CA THR A 190 19.57 7.30 -16.47
C THR A 190 18.94 6.05 -15.87
N ALA A 191 18.75 4.97 -16.61
CA ALA A 191 18.20 3.71 -16.11
C ALA A 191 19.02 3.12 -14.93
N ASN A 192 20.31 3.37 -14.92
CA ASN A 192 21.21 2.96 -13.84
C ASN A 192 20.99 3.76 -12.55
N GLU A 193 20.48 4.98 -12.63
CA GLU A 193 20.20 5.84 -11.47
C GLU A 193 19.07 5.33 -10.57
N THR A 194 18.21 4.45 -11.11
CA THR A 194 17.11 3.84 -10.34
C THR A 194 17.51 2.58 -9.57
N ASN A 195 18.75 2.08 -9.74
CA ASN A 195 19.24 0.94 -9.00
C ASN A 195 19.60 1.35 -7.57
N SER A 196 18.78 0.96 -6.61
CA SER A 196 18.98 1.31 -5.21
C SER A 196 18.68 0.16 -4.26
N VAL A 197 19.28 0.24 -3.11
CA VAL A 197 18.98 -0.60 -1.95
C VAL A 197 18.64 0.32 -0.79
N GLY A 198 17.60 0.01 -0.06
CA GLY A 198 17.19 0.83 1.06
C GLY A 198 16.78 0.03 2.28
N HIS A 199 16.93 0.65 3.42
CA HIS A 199 16.47 0.16 4.71
C HIS A 199 15.56 1.22 5.33
N SER A 200 14.46 0.80 5.93
CA SER A 200 13.62 1.70 6.71
C SER A 200 13.22 1.09 8.02
N PHE A 201 13.17 1.93 9.04
CA PHE A 201 12.73 1.59 10.39
C PHE A 201 11.64 2.58 10.78
N SER A 202 10.59 2.07 11.42
CA SER A 202 9.53 2.90 11.98
C SER A 202 9.20 2.45 13.40
N PHE A 203 8.83 3.41 14.23
CA PHE A 203 8.33 3.18 15.57
C PHE A 203 7.23 4.18 15.86
N GLY A 204 6.14 3.71 16.47
CA GLY A 204 5.02 4.55 16.89
C GLY A 204 4.63 4.23 18.32
N HIS A 205 4.14 5.23 19.03
CA HIS A 205 3.55 5.12 20.35
C HIS A 205 2.31 5.97 20.43
N ASP A 206 1.17 5.36 20.74
CA ASP A 206 -0.08 6.03 21.00
C ASP A 206 -0.41 5.91 22.48
N PHE A 207 -0.80 7.03 23.10
CA PHE A 207 -1.19 7.10 24.48
C PHE A 207 -2.55 7.74 24.64
N ILE A 208 -3.48 7.03 25.31
CA ILE A 208 -4.82 7.50 25.61
C ILE A 208 -4.79 8.23 26.96
N LEU A 209 -4.83 9.56 26.92
CA LEU A 209 -4.91 10.42 28.11
C LEU A 209 -6.27 10.32 28.78
N THR A 210 -7.35 10.43 27.98
CA THR A 210 -8.74 10.31 28.38
C THR A 210 -9.53 9.60 27.29
N PRO A 211 -10.78 9.18 27.50
CA PRO A 211 -11.59 8.55 26.44
C PRO A 211 -11.79 9.40 25.17
N ILE A 212 -11.51 10.69 25.24
CA ILE A 212 -11.69 11.64 24.12
C ILE A 212 -10.38 12.35 23.71
N ILE A 213 -9.28 12.09 24.40
CA ILE A 213 -7.97 12.71 24.11
C ILE A 213 -6.92 11.61 24.05
N SER A 214 -6.22 11.56 22.93
CA SER A 214 -5.04 10.72 22.72
C SER A 214 -3.88 11.57 22.23
N THR A 215 -2.68 11.07 22.42
CA THR A 215 -1.45 11.64 21.87
C THR A 215 -0.71 10.54 21.13
N SER A 216 0.00 10.91 20.06
CA SER A 216 0.83 9.99 19.30
C SER A 216 2.23 10.56 19.10
N LEU A 217 3.20 9.65 19.10
CA LEU A 217 4.58 9.91 18.70
C LEU A 217 4.95 8.92 17.61
N SER A 218 5.50 9.40 16.51
CA SER A 218 6.06 8.56 15.46
C SER A 218 7.51 8.95 15.20
N LEU A 219 8.34 7.94 15.00
CA LEU A 219 9.74 8.07 14.62
C LEU A 219 9.98 7.20 13.39
N GLY A 220 10.66 7.77 12.38
CA GLY A 220 11.05 7.08 11.16
C GLY A 220 12.51 7.32 10.84
N TYR A 221 13.15 6.32 10.29
CA TYR A 221 14.48 6.41 9.68
C TYR A 221 14.46 5.62 8.38
N SER A 222 14.99 6.20 7.31
CA SER A 222 15.27 5.46 6.10
C SER A 222 16.64 5.85 5.53
N ASP A 223 17.30 4.86 4.99
CA ASP A 223 18.58 4.95 4.31
C ASP A 223 18.44 4.32 2.93
N THR A 224 18.90 5.02 1.90
CA THR A 224 18.86 4.56 0.52
C THR A 224 20.22 4.77 -0.11
N ASP A 225 20.80 3.69 -0.58
CA ASP A 225 22.08 3.62 -1.28
C ASP A 225 21.81 3.40 -2.78
N ALA A 226 22.17 4.38 -3.60
CA ALA A 226 22.12 4.29 -5.05
C ALA A 226 23.39 3.61 -5.56
N ARG A 227 23.25 2.42 -6.11
CA ARG A 227 24.39 1.55 -6.49
C ARG A 227 25.28 2.11 -7.60
N VAL A 228 24.84 3.09 -8.34
CA VAL A 228 25.55 3.60 -9.52
C VAL A 228 26.03 5.03 -9.35
N ASP A 229 25.29 5.84 -8.62
CA ASP A 229 25.67 7.24 -8.36
C ASP A 229 25.53 7.53 -6.86
N ALA A 230 26.68 7.58 -6.17
CA ALA A 230 26.76 7.92 -4.74
C ALA A 230 26.19 9.32 -4.42
N GLY A 231 25.95 10.17 -5.41
CA GLY A 231 25.29 11.46 -5.25
C GLY A 231 23.80 11.36 -4.96
N ASN A 232 23.19 10.18 -5.20
CA ASN A 232 21.78 9.89 -4.93
C ASN A 232 21.57 9.09 -3.63
N ASP A 233 22.61 8.89 -2.82
CA ASP A 233 22.46 8.35 -1.48
C ASP A 233 21.77 9.39 -0.59
N TYR A 234 20.78 8.95 0.17
CA TYR A 234 20.13 9.85 1.12
C TYR A 234 19.65 9.12 2.37
N GLU A 235 19.68 9.85 3.45
CA GLU A 235 19.09 9.45 4.72
C GLU A 235 17.95 10.38 5.08
N THR A 236 16.86 9.84 5.60
CA THR A 236 15.74 10.63 6.11
C THR A 236 15.42 10.25 7.54
N TYR A 237 15.06 11.27 8.33
CA TYR A 237 14.60 11.13 9.71
C TYR A 237 13.28 11.84 9.84
N ASP A 238 12.25 11.12 10.27
CA ASP A 238 10.91 11.63 10.44
C ASP A 238 10.51 11.61 11.91
N ILE A 239 9.95 12.71 12.40
CA ILE A 239 9.40 12.81 13.75
C ILE A 239 8.00 13.41 13.64
N GLY A 240 6.99 12.69 14.08
CA GLY A 240 5.61 13.15 14.13
C GLY A 240 5.09 13.21 15.57
N LEU A 241 4.34 14.26 15.87
CA LEU A 241 3.60 14.45 17.12
C LEU A 241 2.15 14.77 16.78
N GLY A 242 1.20 14.06 17.42
CA GLY A 242 -0.23 14.22 17.20
C GLY A 242 -1.05 14.20 18.50
#